data_6c64d4038187fbddf637f034c9557534
#
_entry.id   6c64d4038187fbddf637f034c9557534
#
_cell.length_a   1.000
_cell.length_b   1.000
_cell.length_c   1.000
_cell.angle_alpha   90.00
_cell.angle_beta   90.00
_cell.angle_gamma   90.00
#
_symmetry.space_group_name_H-M   'P 1'
#
loop_
_entity.id
_entity.type
_entity.pdbx_description
1 polymer ?
#
loop_
_entity_poly.entity_id
_entity_poly.type
_entity_poly.pdbx_seq_one_letter_code
_entity_poly.pdbx_strand_id
1 'polypeptide(L)'
;MKPARPGAGPRRTPPGEVRLIGGMWKRSKLPVSDRPGLRPTPDRVKETLFNWLGQDLTGWRVLDAFAGTGALGFEAASRGAAEVVLLERDTALAASLEATRLRLGGTMVRIERADALAWMARAGPGRFELVLLDPPFDADLALPAIIVAAPLVSEGGFVYVESGQPVAEVPPGLVLHRSLKAGAVHAQLFRRVA
;
A
#
# COMPACT_ATOMS: atom_id res chain seq x y z
N MET A 1 16.05 55.36 12.22
CA MET A 1 14.95 54.51 11.67
C MET A 1 15.59 53.26 11.10
N LYS A 2 15.43 52.06 11.73
CA LYS A 2 15.96 50.79 11.23
C LYS A 2 14.93 50.21 10.27
N PRO A 3 15.37 49.66 9.11
CA PRO A 3 14.45 48.99 8.19
C PRO A 3 13.96 47.67 8.78
N ALA A 4 12.64 47.40 8.63
CA ALA A 4 11.99 46.16 9.02
C ALA A 4 12.50 44.99 8.20
N ARG A 5 12.82 43.85 8.84
CA ARG A 5 13.17 42.57 8.17
C ARG A 5 11.93 42.03 7.48
N PRO A 6 12.04 41.54 6.24
CA PRO A 6 10.95 40.87 5.56
C PRO A 6 10.58 39.59 6.32
N GLY A 7 9.25 39.42 6.54
CA GLY A 7 8.68 38.30 7.26
C GLY A 7 9.06 36.96 6.60
N ALA A 8 9.49 36.02 7.42
CA ALA A 8 9.71 34.63 7.01
C ALA A 8 8.39 34.06 6.50
N GLY A 9 8.33 33.71 5.25
CA GLY A 9 7.21 32.94 4.67
C GLY A 9 6.97 31.63 5.44
N PRO A 10 5.78 31.01 5.29
CA PRO A 10 5.45 29.82 6.05
C PRO A 10 6.53 28.76 5.84
N ARG A 11 7.13 28.26 6.91
CA ARG A 11 8.10 27.18 6.89
C ARG A 11 7.40 25.96 6.27
N ARG A 12 7.81 25.61 5.06
CA ARG A 12 7.40 24.33 4.45
C ARG A 12 7.90 23.21 5.36
N THR A 13 6.97 22.44 5.92
CA THR A 13 7.31 21.21 6.64
C THR A 13 8.05 20.31 5.66
N PRO A 14 9.23 19.74 6.01
CA PRO A 14 9.89 18.81 5.11
C PRO A 14 8.94 17.65 4.78
N PRO A 15 8.91 17.16 3.54
CA PRO A 15 8.08 16.02 3.17
C PRO A 15 8.38 14.86 4.12
N GLY A 16 7.31 14.22 4.62
CA GLY A 16 7.43 13.09 5.53
C GLY A 16 8.28 11.99 4.90
N GLU A 17 9.23 11.43 5.65
CA GLU A 17 10.10 10.37 5.19
C GLU A 17 9.42 9.02 5.43
N VAL A 18 9.23 8.21 4.38
CA VAL A 18 8.77 6.84 4.48
C VAL A 18 9.97 5.90 4.39
N ARG A 19 10.03 4.92 5.30
CA ARG A 19 11.11 3.94 5.34
C ARG A 19 10.58 2.52 5.24
N LEU A 20 11.39 1.65 4.64
CA LEU A 20 11.20 0.21 4.75
C LEU A 20 11.69 -0.27 6.13
N ILE A 21 10.85 -1.05 6.83
CA ILE A 21 11.06 -1.40 8.24
C ILE A 21 11.62 -2.80 8.42
N GLY A 22 11.50 -3.67 7.40
CA GLY A 22 11.97 -5.05 7.45
C GLY A 22 12.62 -5.55 6.16
N GLY A 23 13.09 -6.79 6.20
CA GLY A 23 13.61 -7.49 5.04
C GLY A 23 14.96 -6.98 4.50
N MET A 24 15.24 -7.33 3.24
CA MET A 24 16.54 -7.06 2.60
C MET A 24 16.84 -5.58 2.39
N TRP A 25 15.79 -4.74 2.28
CA TRP A 25 15.92 -3.29 2.09
C TRP A 25 15.64 -2.48 3.35
N LYS A 26 15.72 -3.09 4.52
CA LYS A 26 15.48 -2.43 5.81
C LYS A 26 16.24 -1.10 5.91
N ARG A 27 15.57 -0.04 6.40
CA ARG A 27 16.04 1.35 6.53
C ARG A 27 16.16 2.13 5.21
N SER A 28 15.88 1.53 4.07
CA SER A 28 15.84 2.26 2.80
C SER A 28 14.70 3.29 2.83
N LYS A 29 15.00 4.50 2.34
CA LYS A 29 14.06 5.60 2.27
C LYS A 29 13.32 5.58 0.95
N LEU A 30 12.02 5.83 1.02
CA LEU A 30 11.16 6.01 -0.14
C LEU A 30 10.88 7.50 -0.32
N PRO A 31 10.97 8.03 -1.56
CA PRO A 31 10.63 9.42 -1.81
C PRO A 31 9.13 9.64 -1.59
N VAL A 32 8.79 10.68 -0.84
CA VAL A 32 7.40 11.12 -0.65
C VAL A 32 7.18 12.36 -1.50
N SER A 33 6.28 12.28 -2.46
CA SER A 33 5.87 13.44 -3.25
C SER A 33 5.01 14.37 -2.37
N ASP A 34 5.29 15.67 -2.45
CA ASP A 34 4.56 16.73 -1.72
C ASP A 34 3.21 16.97 -2.44
N ARG A 35 2.29 16.00 -2.35
CA ARG A 35 0.98 16.06 -2.99
C ARG A 35 -0.15 16.05 -1.97
N PRO A 36 -1.19 16.90 -2.14
CA PRO A 36 -2.40 16.82 -1.33
C PRO A 36 -3.02 15.43 -1.41
N GLY A 37 -3.35 14.83 -0.27
CA GLY A 37 -4.00 13.51 -0.20
C GLY A 37 -3.03 12.32 -0.06
N LEU A 38 -1.73 12.47 -0.30
CA LEU A 38 -0.75 11.43 -0.03
C LEU A 38 -0.42 11.46 1.48
N ARG A 39 -1.05 10.56 2.22
CA ARG A 39 -0.67 10.27 3.61
C ARG A 39 0.16 9.00 3.63
N PRO A 40 1.43 9.06 4.05
CA PRO A 40 2.19 7.83 4.26
C PRO A 40 1.51 7.00 5.36
N THR A 41 1.30 5.71 5.09
CA THR A 41 0.90 4.75 6.15
C THR A 41 1.89 4.85 7.30
N PRO A 42 1.45 5.12 8.54
CA PRO A 42 2.35 5.23 9.67
C PRO A 42 3.17 3.93 9.84
N ASP A 43 4.45 4.03 10.19
CA ASP A 43 5.32 2.85 10.38
C ASP A 43 4.70 1.81 11.32
N ARG A 44 4.00 2.27 12.37
CA ARG A 44 3.28 1.39 13.30
C ARG A 44 2.20 0.54 12.64
N VAL A 45 1.48 1.09 11.66
CA VAL A 45 0.42 0.35 10.93
C VAL A 45 1.08 -0.70 10.04
N LYS A 46 2.15 -0.33 9.31
CA LYS A 46 2.95 -1.28 8.52
C LYS A 46 3.53 -2.40 9.37
N GLU A 47 4.16 -2.07 10.51
CA GLU A 47 4.69 -3.07 11.45
C GLU A 47 3.61 -4.05 11.90
N THR A 48 2.43 -3.53 12.26
CA THR A 48 1.31 -4.37 12.70
C THR A 48 0.84 -5.29 11.58
N LEU A 49 0.67 -4.78 10.36
CA LEU A 49 0.28 -5.59 9.19
C LEU A 49 1.26 -6.75 8.99
N PHE A 50 2.57 -6.47 8.90
CA PHE A 50 3.55 -7.51 8.62
C PHE A 50 3.76 -8.45 9.80
N ASN A 51 3.48 -8.03 11.04
CA ASN A 51 3.37 -8.94 12.19
C ASN A 51 2.18 -9.91 12.05
N TRP A 52 1.03 -9.44 11.57
CA TRP A 52 -0.13 -10.29 11.31
C TRP A 52 0.12 -11.32 10.21
N LEU A 53 0.93 -10.96 9.19
CA LEU A 53 1.29 -11.81 8.06
C LEU A 53 2.46 -12.77 8.34
N GLY A 54 3.10 -12.69 9.53
CA GLY A 54 4.20 -13.57 9.93
C GLY A 54 5.60 -13.09 9.52
N GLN A 55 5.74 -11.84 9.03
CA GLN A 55 7.01 -11.16 8.69
C GLN A 55 7.79 -11.70 7.47
N ASP A 56 7.66 -12.96 7.12
CA ASP A 56 8.29 -13.60 5.97
C ASP A 56 7.22 -13.87 4.90
N LEU A 57 7.42 -13.29 3.73
CA LEU A 57 6.54 -13.44 2.57
C LEU A 57 7.21 -14.22 1.45
N THR A 58 8.22 -15.04 1.77
CA THR A 58 8.94 -15.85 0.77
C THR A 58 7.97 -16.69 -0.06
N GLY A 59 8.05 -16.53 -1.38
CA GLY A 59 7.22 -17.22 -2.35
C GLY A 59 5.85 -16.59 -2.61
N TRP A 60 5.45 -15.54 -1.89
CA TRP A 60 4.16 -14.89 -2.09
C TRP A 60 4.15 -14.01 -3.34
N ARG A 61 3.01 -13.98 -4.01
CA ARG A 61 2.68 -13.00 -5.05
C ARG A 61 1.77 -11.95 -4.43
N VAL A 62 2.17 -10.71 -4.56
CA VAL A 62 1.53 -9.58 -3.86
C VAL A 62 1.07 -8.54 -4.88
N LEU A 63 -0.15 -8.04 -4.72
CA LEU A 63 -0.67 -6.89 -5.43
C LEU A 63 -0.80 -5.72 -4.46
N ASP A 64 -0.18 -4.58 -4.77
CA ASP A 64 -0.44 -3.29 -4.14
C ASP A 64 -1.23 -2.44 -5.13
N ALA A 65 -2.55 -2.39 -4.93
CA ALA A 65 -3.47 -1.84 -5.92
C ALA A 65 -3.54 -0.31 -5.92
N PHE A 66 -3.05 0.33 -4.86
CA PHE A 66 -3.02 1.80 -4.71
C PHE A 66 -1.64 2.22 -4.20
N ALA A 67 -0.61 1.96 -5.00
CA ALA A 67 0.77 1.94 -4.53
C ALA A 67 1.27 3.28 -3.95
N GLY A 68 0.88 4.43 -4.52
CA GLY A 68 1.32 5.74 -4.05
C GLY A 68 2.85 5.85 -3.95
N THR A 69 3.39 5.88 -2.73
CA THR A 69 4.85 5.86 -2.49
C THR A 69 5.48 4.47 -2.63
N GLY A 70 4.68 3.42 -2.74
CA GLY A 70 5.11 2.03 -2.74
C GLY A 70 5.44 1.47 -1.35
N ALA A 71 5.01 2.14 -0.28
CA ALA A 71 5.39 1.78 1.09
C ALA A 71 5.05 0.34 1.47
N LEU A 72 3.86 -0.13 1.09
CA LEU A 72 3.40 -1.49 1.39
C LEU A 72 3.99 -2.52 0.43
N GLY A 73 3.96 -2.24 -0.87
CA GLY A 73 4.45 -3.19 -1.88
C GLY A 73 5.96 -3.39 -1.83
N PHE A 74 6.77 -2.33 -1.67
CA PHE A 74 8.22 -2.49 -1.49
C PHE A 74 8.56 -3.15 -0.15
N GLU A 75 7.76 -2.94 0.90
CA GLU A 75 7.93 -3.66 2.16
C GLU A 75 7.70 -5.16 1.96
N ALA A 76 6.64 -5.55 1.23
CA ALA A 76 6.37 -6.95 0.89
C ALA A 76 7.52 -7.58 0.08
N ALA A 77 8.02 -6.87 -0.94
CA ALA A 77 9.18 -7.30 -1.73
C ALA A 77 10.43 -7.44 -0.85
N SER A 78 10.68 -6.49 0.03
CA SER A 78 11.80 -6.52 0.99
C SER A 78 11.76 -7.73 1.92
N ARG A 79 10.57 -8.25 2.19
CA ARG A 79 10.33 -9.44 3.05
C ARG A 79 10.25 -10.75 2.29
N GLY A 80 10.70 -10.78 1.04
CA GLY A 80 10.91 -12.01 0.28
C GLY A 80 9.78 -12.39 -0.66
N ALA A 81 8.78 -11.52 -0.90
CA ALA A 81 7.75 -11.80 -1.90
C ALA A 81 8.39 -12.12 -3.27
N ALA A 82 7.91 -13.18 -3.92
CA ALA A 82 8.44 -13.66 -5.18
C ALA A 82 8.03 -12.78 -6.38
N GLU A 83 6.85 -12.18 -6.29
CA GLU A 83 6.33 -11.23 -7.27
C GLU A 83 5.57 -10.12 -6.53
N VAL A 84 5.81 -8.87 -6.89
CA VAL A 84 5.02 -7.73 -6.39
C VAL A 84 4.59 -6.87 -7.57
N VAL A 85 3.28 -6.68 -7.73
CA VAL A 85 2.70 -5.78 -8.73
C VAL A 85 2.24 -4.52 -8.02
N LEU A 86 2.75 -3.37 -8.44
CA LEU A 86 2.35 -2.05 -7.95
C LEU A 86 1.50 -1.36 -9.00
N LEU A 87 0.25 -1.02 -8.67
CA LEU A 87 -0.61 -0.25 -9.55
C LEU A 87 -0.63 1.22 -9.10
N GLU A 88 -0.36 2.12 -10.02
CA GLU A 88 -0.43 3.55 -9.79
C GLU A 88 -0.96 4.26 -11.05
N ARG A 89 -2.00 5.08 -10.90
CA ARG A 89 -2.59 5.79 -12.05
C ARG A 89 -1.85 7.08 -12.41
N ASP A 90 -1.22 7.71 -11.42
CA ASP A 90 -0.48 8.96 -11.62
C ASP A 90 0.87 8.68 -12.29
N THR A 91 1.12 9.36 -13.40
CA THR A 91 2.34 9.16 -14.21
C THR A 91 3.62 9.51 -13.45
N ALA A 92 3.61 10.56 -12.64
CA ALA A 92 4.81 10.99 -11.91
C ALA A 92 5.11 10.07 -10.72
N LEU A 93 4.06 9.58 -10.02
CA LEU A 93 4.22 8.58 -8.97
C LEU A 93 4.69 7.24 -9.55
N ALA A 94 4.13 6.78 -10.66
CA ALA A 94 4.59 5.56 -11.34
C ALA A 94 6.07 5.66 -11.77
N ALA A 95 6.51 6.82 -12.28
CA ALA A 95 7.92 7.06 -12.59
C ALA A 95 8.81 7.04 -11.33
N SER A 96 8.33 7.59 -10.22
CA SER A 96 9.04 7.56 -8.93
C SER A 96 9.17 6.14 -8.36
N LEU A 97 8.11 5.32 -8.50
CA LEU A 97 8.13 3.91 -8.14
C LEU A 97 9.17 3.14 -8.97
N GLU A 98 9.21 3.38 -10.29
CA GLU A 98 10.19 2.74 -11.18
C GLU A 98 11.63 3.14 -10.82
N ALA A 99 11.89 4.41 -10.55
CA ALA A 99 13.20 4.87 -10.08
C ALA A 99 13.60 4.21 -8.75
N THR A 100 12.64 4.03 -7.84
CA THR A 100 12.83 3.33 -6.57
C THR A 100 13.14 1.86 -6.79
N ARG A 101 12.40 1.18 -7.66
CA ARG A 101 12.64 -0.22 -8.05
C ARG A 101 14.06 -0.42 -8.57
N LEU A 102 14.50 0.43 -9.49
CA LEU A 102 15.86 0.36 -10.06
C LEU A 102 16.93 0.60 -8.99
N ARG A 103 16.76 1.60 -8.15
CA ARG A 103 17.68 1.93 -7.06
C ARG A 103 17.84 0.79 -6.04
N LEU A 104 16.74 0.07 -5.75
CA LEU A 104 16.73 -1.06 -4.81
C LEU A 104 17.13 -2.39 -5.46
N GLY A 105 17.29 -2.46 -6.77
CA GLY A 105 17.51 -3.71 -7.50
C GLY A 105 16.32 -4.67 -7.44
N GLY A 106 15.09 -4.12 -7.36
CA GLY A 106 13.85 -4.86 -7.16
C GLY A 106 13.36 -5.60 -8.39
N THR A 107 14.05 -6.65 -8.82
CA THR A 107 13.70 -7.42 -10.03
C THR A 107 12.35 -8.14 -9.92
N MET A 108 11.89 -8.46 -8.69
CA MET A 108 10.60 -9.08 -8.41
C MET A 108 9.43 -8.07 -8.44
N VAL A 109 9.71 -6.77 -8.50
CA VAL A 109 8.68 -5.71 -8.48
C VAL A 109 8.38 -5.28 -9.90
N ARG A 110 7.09 -5.20 -10.23
CA ARG A 110 6.57 -4.68 -11.50
C ARG A 110 5.64 -3.50 -11.23
N ILE A 111 5.89 -2.38 -11.90
CA ILE A 111 5.03 -1.21 -11.82
C ILE A 111 4.14 -1.16 -13.05
N GLU A 112 2.83 -1.01 -12.85
CA GLU A 112 1.87 -0.81 -13.93
C GLU A 112 1.10 0.50 -13.72
N ARG A 113 1.13 1.36 -14.72
CA ARG A 113 0.30 2.57 -14.72
C ARG A 113 -1.11 2.22 -15.13
N ALA A 114 -2.00 2.07 -14.15
CA ALA A 114 -3.36 1.63 -14.36
C ALA A 114 -4.33 2.20 -13.32
N ASP A 115 -5.62 2.21 -13.67
CA ASP A 115 -6.69 2.30 -12.70
C ASP A 115 -6.83 0.96 -11.97
N ALA A 116 -6.80 1.00 -10.64
CA ALA A 116 -6.77 -0.20 -9.80
C ALA A 116 -8.00 -1.10 -9.99
N LEU A 117 -9.22 -0.50 -9.96
CA LEU A 117 -10.46 -1.27 -10.07
C LEU A 117 -10.59 -1.91 -11.46
N ALA A 118 -10.30 -1.14 -12.51
CA ALA A 118 -10.37 -1.63 -13.88
C ALA A 118 -9.32 -2.72 -14.15
N TRP A 119 -8.14 -2.62 -13.55
CA TRP A 119 -7.09 -3.64 -13.69
C TRP A 119 -7.49 -4.92 -12.95
N MET A 120 -7.93 -4.80 -11.68
CA MET A 120 -8.34 -5.95 -10.87
C MET A 120 -9.52 -6.70 -11.46
N ALA A 121 -10.50 -5.99 -12.05
CA ALA A 121 -11.66 -6.62 -12.69
C ALA A 121 -11.31 -7.51 -13.90
N ARG A 122 -10.12 -7.34 -14.50
CA ARG A 122 -9.65 -8.12 -15.65
C ARG A 122 -8.60 -9.17 -15.29
N ALA A 123 -8.07 -9.12 -14.06
CA ALA A 123 -7.05 -10.07 -13.61
C ALA A 123 -7.68 -11.44 -13.33
N GLY A 124 -6.90 -12.51 -13.54
CA GLY A 124 -7.33 -13.87 -13.28
C GLY A 124 -7.51 -14.17 -11.79
N PRO A 125 -8.42 -15.09 -11.43
CA PRO A 125 -8.67 -15.48 -10.05
C PRO A 125 -7.49 -16.24 -9.43
N GLY A 126 -7.39 -16.20 -8.07
CA GLY A 126 -6.41 -16.99 -7.32
C GLY A 126 -4.95 -16.66 -7.62
N ARG A 127 -4.68 -15.44 -8.09
CA ARG A 127 -3.37 -15.03 -8.58
C ARG A 127 -2.41 -14.58 -7.46
N PHE A 128 -2.93 -14.09 -6.36
CA PHE A 128 -2.14 -13.46 -5.30
C PHE A 128 -2.39 -14.11 -3.94
N GLU A 129 -1.36 -14.22 -3.13
CA GLU A 129 -1.44 -14.59 -1.71
C GLU A 129 -1.83 -13.38 -0.85
N LEU A 130 -1.54 -12.15 -1.35
CA LEU A 130 -1.88 -10.90 -0.65
C LEU A 130 -2.28 -9.81 -1.65
N VAL A 131 -3.41 -9.16 -1.39
CA VAL A 131 -3.82 -7.92 -2.06
C VAL A 131 -3.89 -6.81 -1.03
N LEU A 132 -3.16 -5.72 -1.29
CA LEU A 132 -3.07 -4.52 -0.46
C LEU A 132 -3.93 -3.42 -1.07
N LEU A 133 -4.86 -2.89 -0.28
CA LEU A 133 -5.82 -1.85 -0.68
C LEU A 133 -5.67 -0.66 0.26
N ASP A 134 -5.04 0.42 -0.20
CA ASP A 134 -4.95 1.70 0.51
C ASP A 134 -5.50 2.83 -0.38
N PRO A 135 -6.81 2.77 -0.72
CA PRO A 135 -7.43 3.77 -1.57
C PRO A 135 -7.51 5.13 -0.87
N PRO A 136 -7.61 6.25 -1.64
CA PRO A 136 -7.91 7.57 -1.06
C PRO A 136 -9.20 7.52 -0.23
N PHE A 137 -9.16 8.04 1.01
CA PHE A 137 -10.29 7.93 1.98
C PHE A 137 -11.54 8.72 1.57
N ASP A 138 -11.38 9.77 0.78
CA ASP A 138 -12.46 10.63 0.29
C ASP A 138 -13.23 10.05 -0.91
N ALA A 139 -12.74 8.96 -1.48
CA ALA A 139 -13.30 8.37 -2.70
C ALA A 139 -14.29 7.22 -2.49
N ASP A 140 -14.55 6.82 -1.23
CA ASP A 140 -15.42 5.68 -0.85
C ASP A 140 -15.14 4.39 -1.65
N LEU A 141 -13.86 4.12 -1.91
CA LEU A 141 -13.41 3.02 -2.77
C LEU A 141 -13.12 1.72 -2.03
N ALA A 142 -13.16 1.71 -0.69
CA ALA A 142 -12.75 0.54 0.10
C ALA A 142 -13.58 -0.71 -0.25
N LEU A 143 -14.91 -0.63 -0.16
CA LEU A 143 -15.78 -1.76 -0.47
C LEU A 143 -15.74 -2.16 -1.96
N PRO A 144 -15.86 -1.24 -2.94
CA PRO A 144 -15.65 -1.57 -4.35
C PRO A 144 -14.32 -2.28 -4.63
N ALA A 145 -13.22 -1.83 -4.00
CA ALA A 145 -11.92 -2.45 -4.17
C ALA A 145 -11.88 -3.87 -3.58
N ILE A 146 -12.45 -4.09 -2.39
CA ILE A 146 -12.55 -5.44 -1.80
C ILE A 146 -13.34 -6.39 -2.70
N ILE A 147 -14.47 -5.94 -3.27
CA ILE A 147 -15.32 -6.76 -4.15
C ILE A 147 -14.51 -7.28 -5.35
N VAL A 148 -13.74 -6.42 -6.02
CA VAL A 148 -12.96 -6.83 -7.19
C VAL A 148 -11.65 -7.54 -6.82
N ALA A 149 -11.12 -7.32 -5.61
CA ALA A 149 -9.92 -7.98 -5.11
C ALA A 149 -10.17 -9.41 -4.61
N ALA A 150 -11.34 -9.67 -4.02
CA ALA A 150 -11.66 -10.96 -3.41
C ALA A 150 -11.42 -12.17 -4.33
N PRO A 151 -11.85 -12.16 -5.62
CA PRO A 151 -11.59 -13.28 -6.52
C PRO A 151 -10.10 -13.49 -6.85
N LEU A 152 -9.28 -12.43 -6.75
CA LEU A 152 -7.85 -12.46 -7.12
C LEU A 152 -6.99 -13.17 -6.08
N VAL A 153 -7.48 -13.27 -4.85
CA VAL A 153 -6.74 -13.87 -3.75
C VAL A 153 -6.87 -15.39 -3.80
N SER A 154 -5.76 -16.10 -3.64
CA SER A 154 -5.74 -17.56 -3.51
C SER A 154 -6.44 -18.00 -2.22
N GLU A 155 -6.90 -19.24 -2.18
CA GLU A 155 -7.45 -19.84 -0.96
C GLU A 155 -6.42 -19.75 0.18
N GLY A 156 -6.86 -19.33 1.37
CA GLY A 156 -5.98 -19.08 2.52
C GLY A 156 -5.20 -17.78 2.48
N GLY A 157 -5.19 -17.07 1.36
CA GLY A 157 -4.54 -15.76 1.20
C GLY A 157 -5.35 -14.61 1.83
N PHE A 158 -4.89 -13.37 1.62
CA PHE A 158 -5.37 -12.21 2.37
C PHE A 158 -5.69 -11.01 1.49
N VAL A 159 -6.73 -10.27 1.91
CA VAL A 159 -7.01 -8.89 1.48
C VAL A 159 -6.76 -7.98 2.68
N TYR A 160 -5.87 -7.02 2.53
CA TYR A 160 -5.67 -5.93 3.49
C TYR A 160 -6.30 -4.66 2.97
N VAL A 161 -6.99 -3.91 3.83
CA VAL A 161 -7.57 -2.62 3.48
C VAL A 161 -7.35 -1.58 4.55
N GLU A 162 -6.99 -0.36 4.13
CA GLU A 162 -7.05 0.86 4.93
C GLU A 162 -8.24 1.70 4.50
N SER A 163 -8.99 2.24 5.47
CA SER A 163 -10.20 3.03 5.23
C SER A 163 -10.48 4.00 6.37
N GLY A 164 -11.29 5.03 6.10
CA GLY A 164 -11.72 6.00 7.12
C GLY A 164 -12.77 5.45 8.08
N GLN A 165 -13.49 4.41 7.67
CA GLN A 165 -14.49 3.71 8.48
C GLN A 165 -14.29 2.19 8.32
N PRO A 166 -14.61 1.38 9.35
CA PRO A 166 -14.48 -0.06 9.23
C PRO A 166 -15.45 -0.58 8.16
N VAL A 167 -14.96 -1.47 7.30
CA VAL A 167 -15.80 -2.21 6.35
C VAL A 167 -16.45 -3.36 7.11
N ALA A 168 -17.76 -3.28 7.29
CA ALA A 168 -18.53 -4.26 8.07
C ALA A 168 -18.99 -5.45 7.22
N GLU A 169 -19.34 -5.19 5.95
CA GLU A 169 -19.84 -6.21 5.02
C GLU A 169 -18.83 -6.44 3.90
N VAL A 170 -18.46 -7.70 3.72
CA VAL A 170 -17.49 -8.11 2.68
C VAL A 170 -18.10 -9.23 1.82
N PRO A 171 -17.61 -9.44 0.59
CA PRO A 171 -18.07 -10.52 -0.25
C PRO A 171 -17.95 -11.89 0.41
N PRO A 172 -18.85 -12.85 0.07
CA PRO A 172 -18.71 -14.24 0.50
C PRO A 172 -17.32 -14.79 0.18
N GLY A 173 -16.80 -15.65 1.07
CA GLY A 173 -15.47 -16.22 0.97
C GLY A 173 -14.36 -15.33 1.57
N LEU A 174 -14.68 -14.14 2.10
CA LEU A 174 -13.77 -13.36 2.94
C LEU A 174 -14.29 -13.33 4.40
N VAL A 175 -13.37 -13.53 5.34
CA VAL A 175 -13.66 -13.40 6.77
C VAL A 175 -12.67 -12.45 7.41
N LEU A 176 -13.13 -11.61 8.35
CA LEU A 176 -12.24 -10.72 9.09
C LEU A 176 -11.27 -11.55 9.94
N HIS A 177 -9.98 -11.39 9.69
CA HIS A 177 -8.92 -12.08 10.40
C HIS A 177 -8.30 -11.22 11.50
N ARG A 178 -8.02 -9.94 11.21
CA ARG A 178 -7.44 -8.96 12.15
C ARG A 178 -7.96 -7.56 11.84
N SER A 179 -7.97 -6.70 12.85
CA SER A 179 -8.28 -5.28 12.68
C SER A 179 -7.51 -4.41 13.66
N LEU A 180 -7.25 -3.17 13.26
CA LEU A 180 -6.59 -2.14 14.06
C LEU A 180 -7.25 -0.79 13.75
N LYS A 181 -7.43 0.04 14.77
CA LYS A 181 -7.72 1.47 14.62
C LYS A 181 -6.49 2.28 15.02
N ALA A 182 -6.01 3.14 14.11
CA ALA A 182 -4.88 4.04 14.33
C ALA A 182 -5.26 5.47 13.92
N GLY A 183 -5.68 6.29 14.88
CA GLY A 183 -6.22 7.62 14.61
C GLY A 183 -7.50 7.53 13.78
N ALA A 184 -7.49 8.14 12.59
CA ALA A 184 -8.60 8.12 11.63
C ALA A 184 -8.58 6.90 10.69
N VAL A 185 -7.55 6.04 10.79
CA VAL A 185 -7.37 4.87 9.91
C VAL A 185 -7.93 3.63 10.57
N HIS A 186 -8.77 2.90 9.85
CA HIS A 186 -9.17 1.53 10.15
C HIS A 186 -8.42 0.60 9.20
N ALA A 187 -7.51 -0.20 9.75
CA ALA A 187 -6.76 -1.22 9.03
C ALA A 187 -7.40 -2.59 9.31
N GLN A 188 -7.81 -3.29 8.26
CA GLN A 188 -8.46 -4.60 8.37
C GLN A 188 -7.77 -5.60 7.46
N LEU A 189 -7.56 -6.80 7.97
CA LEU A 189 -7.03 -7.94 7.23
C LEU A 189 -8.12 -9.01 7.15
N PHE A 190 -8.54 -9.32 5.94
CA PHE A 190 -9.51 -10.38 5.65
C PHE A 190 -8.77 -11.60 5.09
N ARG A 191 -9.18 -12.79 5.51
CA ARG A 191 -8.65 -14.06 4.98
C ARG A 191 -9.66 -14.65 4.01
N ARG A 192 -9.16 -15.16 2.87
CA ARG A 192 -9.99 -15.94 1.96
C ARG A 192 -10.17 -17.34 2.51
N VAL A 193 -11.42 -17.74 2.64
CA VAL A 193 -11.86 -19.11 2.96
C VAL A 193 -12.52 -19.75 1.75
N ALA A 194 -12.57 -21.07 1.73
CA ALA A 194 -13.17 -21.85 0.66
C ALA A 194 -14.64 -21.51 0.47
#